data_50d03d72981c56f1fd09898f81578af1
#
_entry.id   50d03d72981c56f1fd09898f81578af1
#
_cell.length_a   1.000
_cell.length_b   1.000
_cell.length_c   1.000
_cell.angle_alpha   90.00
_cell.angle_beta   90.00
_cell.angle_gamma   90.00
#
_symmetry.space_group_name_H-M   'P 1'
#
loop_
_entity.id
_entity.type
_entity.pdbx_description
1 polymer ?
#
loop_
_entity_poly.entity_id
_entity_poly.type
_entity_poly.pdbx_seq_one_letter_code
_entity_poly.pdbx_strand_id
1 'polypeptide(L)'
;QMQLSYAARTRRPSYRQLSNNVSYGNRFLMQSGNPRLQHEYIHNISLGAMWKFIQFGISYNDRRNAIVFWSEQDSHNSAISRITNTNLPSIKTISTQLAFSPTIGIWTPEFTALMKKQWLTLHTSTKTYKLNKPIWQFSFNNSFDFGKGWLLSMESYYIKRGDAEIGSVVRNSGSVDISLTKSFLKDRLALRIRGTDLFHTRNEGGISYTESMETQQISTYDSRQFVLTVTYKFNTSRSKYKGTGAGQAEKNRL
;
A
#
# COMPACT_ATOMS: atom_id res chain seq x y z
N GLN A 1 -17.93 18.52 -7.76
CA GLN A 1 -16.59 18.99 -8.09
C GLN A 1 -15.90 17.95 -8.96
N MET A 2 -15.24 18.40 -10.06
CA MET A 2 -14.43 17.55 -10.94
C MET A 2 -13.05 18.17 -11.10
N GLN A 3 -12.03 17.33 -11.18
CA GLN A 3 -10.65 17.76 -11.39
C GLN A 3 -9.97 16.79 -12.36
N LEU A 4 -9.39 17.32 -13.44
CA LEU A 4 -8.52 16.59 -14.36
C LEU A 4 -7.09 17.08 -14.12
N SER A 5 -6.14 16.17 -14.04
CA SER A 5 -4.73 16.51 -13.90
C SER A 5 -3.84 15.65 -14.79
N TYR A 6 -2.76 16.25 -15.27
CA TYR A 6 -1.66 15.58 -15.93
C TYR A 6 -0.35 15.94 -15.26
N ALA A 7 0.47 14.94 -15.00
CA ALA A 7 1.80 15.12 -14.44
C ALA A 7 2.83 14.29 -15.21
N ALA A 8 3.93 14.92 -15.60
CA ALA A 8 5.11 14.24 -16.13
C ALA A 8 6.26 14.37 -15.12
N ARG A 9 6.88 13.27 -14.77
CA ARG A 9 7.97 13.23 -13.78
C ARG A 9 9.10 12.35 -14.30
N THR A 10 10.34 12.71 -13.93
CA THR A 10 11.51 11.89 -14.14
C THR A 10 11.98 11.36 -12.79
N ARG A 11 12.13 10.04 -12.66
CA ARG A 11 12.73 9.39 -11.50
C ARG A 11 14.15 8.97 -11.85
N ARG A 12 15.12 9.54 -11.17
CA ARG A 12 16.52 9.16 -11.31
C ARG A 12 16.81 7.95 -10.42
N PRO A 13 17.65 7.00 -10.88
CA PRO A 13 18.14 5.95 -10.00
C PRO A 13 18.86 6.57 -8.79
N SER A 14 18.71 5.96 -7.63
CA SER A 14 19.46 6.36 -6.43
C SER A 14 20.93 5.93 -6.54
N TYR A 15 21.81 6.57 -5.77
CA TYR A 15 23.23 6.18 -5.72
C TYR A 15 23.40 4.71 -5.37
N ARG A 16 22.60 4.16 -4.46
CA ARG A 16 22.63 2.74 -4.11
C ARG A 16 22.28 1.85 -5.30
N GLN A 17 21.31 2.27 -6.13
CA GLN A 17 20.92 1.52 -7.32
C GLN A 17 21.98 1.56 -8.42
N LEU A 18 22.81 2.59 -8.46
CA LEU A 18 23.90 2.75 -9.42
C LEU A 18 25.24 2.20 -8.92
N SER A 19 25.38 1.92 -7.61
CA SER A 19 26.65 1.52 -7.00
C SER A 19 27.07 0.12 -7.44
N ASN A 20 28.34 -0.04 -7.82
CA ASN A 20 28.95 -1.35 -8.09
C ASN A 20 29.33 -2.13 -6.83
N ASN A 21 29.13 -1.54 -5.65
CA ASN A 21 29.47 -2.22 -4.40
C ASN A 21 28.64 -3.49 -4.24
N VAL A 22 29.30 -4.59 -3.96
CA VAL A 22 28.70 -5.89 -3.71
C VAL A 22 28.56 -6.10 -2.22
N SER A 23 27.36 -6.45 -1.77
CA SER A 23 27.10 -6.92 -0.42
C SER A 23 26.58 -8.36 -0.48
N TYR A 24 27.00 -9.19 0.48
CA TYR A 24 26.60 -10.60 0.54
C TYR A 24 25.54 -10.78 1.63
N GLY A 25 24.35 -11.22 1.23
CA GLY A 25 23.31 -11.62 2.18
C GLY A 25 23.61 -12.99 2.81
N ASN A 26 24.17 -13.88 2.00
CA ASN A 26 24.73 -15.19 2.39
C ASN A 26 25.62 -15.69 1.25
N ARG A 27 26.16 -16.92 1.35
CA ARG A 27 27.04 -17.52 0.35
C ARG A 27 26.42 -17.75 -1.04
N PHE A 28 25.10 -17.70 -1.15
CA PHE A 28 24.37 -17.91 -2.42
C PHE A 28 23.67 -16.65 -2.92
N LEU A 29 23.73 -15.55 -2.16
CA LEU A 29 22.99 -14.34 -2.45
C LEU A 29 23.90 -13.14 -2.30
N MET A 30 24.13 -12.45 -3.40
CA MET A 30 24.81 -11.16 -3.44
C MET A 30 23.85 -10.06 -3.95
N GLN A 31 24.08 -8.86 -3.49
CA GLN A 31 23.36 -7.67 -3.93
C GLN A 31 24.34 -6.64 -4.45
N SER A 32 24.06 -6.09 -5.64
CA SER A 32 24.80 -4.97 -6.20
C SER A 32 23.85 -4.03 -6.91
N GLY A 33 24.22 -2.78 -7.08
CA GLY A 33 23.51 -1.89 -7.99
C GLY A 33 23.83 -2.19 -9.46
N ASN A 34 23.23 -1.40 -10.35
CA ASN A 34 23.44 -1.46 -11.78
C ASN A 34 23.77 -0.06 -12.31
N PRO A 35 25.04 0.24 -12.63
CA PRO A 35 25.45 1.54 -13.16
C PRO A 35 24.84 1.91 -14.51
N ARG A 36 24.27 0.92 -15.23
CA ARG A 36 23.66 1.12 -16.55
C ARG A 36 22.19 1.54 -16.47
N LEU A 37 21.65 1.73 -15.26
CA LEU A 37 20.26 2.16 -15.09
C LEU A 37 20.02 3.52 -15.73
N GLN A 38 18.98 3.57 -16.52
CA GLN A 38 18.47 4.79 -17.12
C GLN A 38 17.41 5.44 -16.23
N HIS A 39 17.14 6.72 -16.49
CA HIS A 39 16.06 7.44 -15.84
C HIS A 39 14.72 6.86 -16.24
N GLU A 40 13.83 6.76 -15.26
CA GLU A 40 12.43 6.39 -15.48
C GLU A 40 11.60 7.64 -15.74
N TYR A 41 10.80 7.61 -16.79
CA TYR A 41 9.86 8.68 -17.13
C TYR A 41 8.44 8.23 -16.78
N ILE A 42 7.72 9.04 -16.03
CA ILE A 42 6.40 8.71 -15.50
C ILE A 42 5.42 9.75 -16.00
N HIS A 43 4.44 9.32 -16.80
CA HIS A 43 3.31 10.13 -17.23
C HIS A 43 2.07 9.66 -16.49
N ASN A 44 1.40 10.57 -15.80
CA ASN A 44 0.19 10.27 -15.07
C ASN A 44 -0.94 11.21 -15.52
N ILE A 45 -2.08 10.64 -15.90
CA ILE A 45 -3.32 11.35 -16.17
C ILE A 45 -4.31 10.88 -15.12
N SER A 46 -4.97 11.80 -14.42
CA SER A 46 -5.98 11.43 -13.44
C SER A 46 -7.19 12.35 -13.50
N LEU A 47 -8.35 11.73 -13.33
CA LEU A 47 -9.65 12.38 -13.20
C LEU A 47 -10.25 12.01 -11.85
N GLY A 48 -10.58 13.02 -11.06
CA GLY A 48 -11.33 12.89 -9.81
C GLY A 48 -12.67 13.57 -9.91
N ALA A 49 -13.70 12.97 -9.34
CA ALA A 49 -15.03 13.56 -9.22
C ALA A 49 -15.57 13.31 -7.81
N MET A 50 -16.19 14.33 -7.24
CA MET A 50 -16.86 14.24 -5.95
C MET A 50 -18.27 14.85 -6.05
N TRP A 51 -19.24 14.05 -5.62
CA TRP A 51 -20.65 14.47 -5.56
C TRP A 51 -21.26 13.99 -4.25
N LYS A 52 -21.59 14.95 -3.36
CA LYS A 52 -22.10 14.66 -2.02
C LYS A 52 -21.14 13.69 -1.29
N PHE A 53 -21.62 12.49 -1.00
CA PHE A 53 -20.93 11.40 -0.30
C PHE A 53 -20.30 10.36 -1.25
N ILE A 54 -20.29 10.63 -2.56
CA ILE A 54 -19.68 9.75 -3.57
C ILE A 54 -18.40 10.39 -4.08
N GLN A 55 -17.32 9.63 -4.08
CA GLN A 55 -16.05 9.99 -4.68
C GLN A 55 -15.66 8.96 -5.72
N PHE A 56 -15.28 9.44 -6.90
CA PHE A 56 -14.78 8.62 -8.00
C PHE A 56 -13.41 9.14 -8.42
N GLY A 57 -12.50 8.22 -8.66
CA GLY A 57 -11.19 8.51 -9.20
C GLY A 57 -10.79 7.50 -10.25
N ILE A 58 -10.16 7.96 -11.32
CA ILE A 58 -9.49 7.12 -12.30
C ILE A 58 -8.14 7.73 -12.63
N SER A 59 -7.11 6.91 -12.72
CA SER A 59 -5.79 7.34 -13.14
C SER A 59 -5.17 6.34 -14.10
N TYR A 60 -4.50 6.87 -15.12
CA TYR A 60 -3.65 6.12 -16.04
C TYR A 60 -2.21 6.55 -15.84
N ASN A 61 -1.33 5.58 -15.65
CA ASN A 61 0.09 5.79 -15.42
C ASN A 61 0.89 4.99 -16.46
N ASP A 62 1.76 5.68 -17.22
CA ASP A 62 2.73 5.11 -18.15
C ASP A 62 4.14 5.35 -17.60
N ARG A 63 4.79 4.30 -17.18
CA ARG A 63 6.18 4.29 -16.69
C ARG A 63 7.07 3.75 -17.79
N ARG A 64 7.88 4.61 -18.42
CA ARG A 64 8.88 4.24 -19.42
C ARG A 64 10.24 4.10 -18.79
N ASN A 65 11.04 3.13 -19.25
CA ASN A 65 12.28 2.71 -18.60
C ASN A 65 12.07 2.41 -17.11
N ALA A 66 10.97 1.71 -16.80
CA ALA A 66 10.55 1.45 -15.43
C ALA A 66 11.66 0.71 -14.65
N ILE A 67 12.15 1.33 -13.58
CA ILE A 67 13.17 0.73 -12.72
C ILE A 67 12.48 -0.27 -11.80
N VAL A 68 12.82 -1.55 -11.94
CA VAL A 68 12.28 -2.64 -11.14
C VAL A 68 13.39 -3.40 -10.42
N PHE A 69 13.01 -4.07 -9.33
CA PHE A 69 13.85 -5.06 -8.70
C PHE A 69 14.10 -6.23 -9.67
N TRP A 70 15.33 -6.77 -9.66
CA TRP A 70 15.70 -7.84 -10.56
C TRP A 70 16.62 -8.83 -9.87
N SER A 71 16.53 -10.08 -10.27
CA SER A 71 17.46 -11.11 -9.85
C SER A 71 17.91 -11.91 -11.05
N GLU A 72 19.20 -12.16 -11.14
CA GLU A 72 19.82 -12.94 -12.20
C GLU A 72 20.87 -13.88 -11.59
N GLN A 73 21.26 -14.90 -12.31
CA GLN A 73 22.38 -15.75 -11.92
C GLN A 73 23.71 -15.00 -12.09
N ASP A 74 24.64 -15.21 -11.18
CA ASP A 74 25.99 -14.68 -11.35
C ASP A 74 26.67 -15.35 -12.54
N SER A 75 27.37 -14.53 -13.36
CA SER A 75 28.01 -15.01 -14.58
C SER A 75 29.18 -15.97 -14.35
N HIS A 76 29.79 -15.95 -13.17
CA HIS A 76 30.94 -16.76 -12.81
C HIS A 76 30.56 -18.01 -12.01
N ASN A 77 29.44 -17.96 -11.27
CA ASN A 77 28.96 -19.05 -10.46
C ASN A 77 27.43 -19.11 -10.45
N SER A 78 26.88 -20.04 -11.19
CA SER A 78 25.42 -20.24 -11.31
C SER A 78 24.71 -20.63 -10.01
N ALA A 79 25.45 -21.01 -8.96
CA ALA A 79 24.87 -21.24 -7.64
C ALA A 79 24.59 -19.93 -6.87
N ILE A 80 25.13 -18.80 -7.36
CA ILE A 80 24.96 -17.49 -6.74
C ILE A 80 23.88 -16.70 -7.50
N SER A 81 22.89 -16.18 -6.78
CA SER A 81 21.91 -15.23 -7.31
C SER A 81 22.35 -13.80 -6.99
N ARG A 82 22.37 -12.97 -8.00
CA ARG A 82 22.62 -11.53 -7.88
C ARG A 82 21.33 -10.75 -7.88
N ILE A 83 21.07 -10.05 -6.79
CA ILE A 83 19.97 -9.11 -6.66
C ILE A 83 20.44 -7.74 -7.13
N THR A 84 19.69 -7.14 -8.04
CA THR A 84 20.02 -5.83 -8.65
C THR A 84 18.74 -5.08 -9.04
N ASN A 85 18.87 -4.06 -9.85
CA ASN A 85 17.76 -3.37 -10.51
C ASN A 85 17.98 -3.37 -12.03
N THR A 86 16.89 -3.39 -12.79
CA THR A 86 16.91 -3.25 -14.25
C THR A 86 15.85 -2.28 -14.72
N ASN A 87 15.97 -1.82 -15.97
CA ASN A 87 14.92 -1.04 -16.62
C ASN A 87 14.06 -1.96 -17.49
N LEU A 88 12.76 -1.92 -17.29
CA LEU A 88 11.79 -2.48 -18.22
C LEU A 88 11.32 -1.40 -19.20
N PRO A 89 11.06 -1.72 -20.46
CA PRO A 89 10.69 -0.70 -21.46
C PRO A 89 9.47 0.13 -21.08
N SER A 90 8.40 -0.52 -20.59
CA SER A 90 7.19 0.18 -20.14
C SER A 90 6.37 -0.68 -19.18
N ILE A 91 5.78 -0.05 -18.17
CA ILE A 91 4.70 -0.61 -17.34
C ILE A 91 3.54 0.39 -17.37
N LYS A 92 2.45 -0.01 -18.01
CA LYS A 92 1.22 0.80 -18.06
C LYS A 92 0.25 0.31 -17.00
N THR A 93 -0.40 1.24 -16.30
CA THR A 93 -1.32 0.88 -15.22
C THR A 93 -2.54 1.79 -15.26
N ILE A 94 -3.72 1.22 -15.11
CA ILE A 94 -4.95 1.94 -14.80
C ILE A 94 -5.36 1.62 -13.36
N SER A 95 -5.76 2.64 -12.62
CA SER A 95 -6.30 2.49 -11.27
C SER A 95 -7.63 3.24 -11.20
N THR A 96 -8.64 2.61 -10.61
CA THR A 96 -9.94 3.23 -10.37
C THR A 96 -10.28 3.11 -8.90
N GLN A 97 -10.94 4.13 -8.38
CA GLN A 97 -11.44 4.19 -7.01
C GLN A 97 -12.88 4.68 -7.01
N LEU A 98 -13.72 4.00 -6.27
CA LEU A 98 -15.06 4.46 -5.92
C LEU A 98 -15.19 4.42 -4.41
N ALA A 99 -15.56 5.54 -3.80
CA ALA A 99 -15.86 5.60 -2.38
C ALA A 99 -17.27 6.18 -2.16
N PHE A 100 -17.96 5.67 -1.13
CA PHE A 100 -19.28 6.03 -0.74
C PHE A 100 -19.34 6.09 0.78
N SER A 101 -19.59 7.29 1.35
CA SER A 101 -19.55 7.51 2.80
C SER A 101 -20.64 8.49 3.29
N PRO A 102 -21.94 8.09 3.27
CA PRO A 102 -23.02 8.90 3.83
C PRO A 102 -23.04 8.82 5.34
N THR A 103 -23.74 9.76 5.97
CA THR A 103 -24.16 9.65 7.38
C THR A 103 -25.67 9.46 7.44
N ILE A 104 -26.13 8.36 8.03
CA ILE A 104 -27.54 7.98 8.09
C ILE A 104 -27.93 7.80 9.56
N GLY A 105 -28.35 8.89 10.19
CA GLY A 105 -28.65 8.89 11.62
C GLY A 105 -27.43 8.52 12.46
N ILE A 106 -27.54 7.43 13.22
CA ILE A 106 -26.45 6.90 14.04
C ILE A 106 -25.41 6.11 13.26
N TRP A 107 -25.66 5.79 11.99
CA TRP A 107 -24.84 4.93 11.15
C TRP A 107 -24.06 5.72 10.13
N THR A 108 -22.76 5.51 10.09
CA THR A 108 -21.84 6.07 9.12
C THR A 108 -21.12 4.93 8.40
N PRO A 109 -21.71 4.40 7.29
CA PRO A 109 -21.02 3.42 6.46
C PRO A 109 -19.96 4.11 5.58
N GLU A 110 -18.88 3.42 5.34
CA GLU A 110 -17.88 3.79 4.36
C GLU A 110 -17.55 2.58 3.49
N PHE A 111 -17.90 2.64 2.24
CA PHE A 111 -17.57 1.63 1.24
C PHE A 111 -16.52 2.18 0.29
N THR A 112 -15.46 1.42 0.04
CA THR A 112 -14.45 1.74 -0.97
C THR A 112 -14.19 0.53 -1.86
N ALA A 113 -14.22 0.75 -3.17
CA ALA A 113 -13.80 -0.22 -4.17
C ALA A 113 -12.61 0.35 -4.95
N LEU A 114 -11.52 -0.41 -5.00
CA LEU A 114 -10.31 -0.09 -5.74
C LEU A 114 -10.09 -1.18 -6.79
N MET A 115 -9.72 -0.78 -7.99
CA MET A 115 -9.23 -1.69 -9.02
C MET A 115 -7.91 -1.15 -9.57
N LYS A 116 -6.91 -2.03 -9.67
CA LYS A 116 -5.65 -1.74 -10.33
C LYS A 116 -5.38 -2.80 -11.36
N LYS A 117 -5.20 -2.39 -12.61
CA LYS A 117 -4.81 -3.28 -13.71
C LYS A 117 -3.57 -2.71 -14.39
N GLN A 118 -2.61 -3.57 -14.61
CA GLN A 118 -1.42 -3.23 -15.38
C GLN A 118 -1.40 -3.99 -16.71
N TRP A 119 -0.56 -3.52 -17.61
CA TRP A 119 -0.17 -4.22 -18.82
C TRP A 119 1.35 -4.31 -18.82
N LEU A 120 1.83 -5.52 -18.61
CA LEU A 120 3.24 -5.85 -18.64
C LEU A 120 3.41 -7.24 -19.26
N THR A 121 4.22 -7.32 -20.31
CA THR A 121 4.76 -8.59 -20.78
C THR A 121 6.22 -8.63 -20.35
N LEU A 122 6.52 -9.56 -19.47
CA LEU A 122 7.86 -9.75 -18.94
C LEU A 122 8.51 -10.93 -19.68
N HIS A 123 9.61 -10.66 -20.36
CA HIS A 123 10.42 -11.67 -21.03
C HIS A 123 11.62 -11.99 -20.13
N THR A 124 11.78 -13.25 -19.78
CA THR A 124 12.98 -13.79 -19.15
C THR A 124 13.66 -14.75 -20.12
N SER A 125 14.87 -15.20 -19.83
CA SER A 125 15.58 -16.16 -20.67
C SER A 125 14.83 -17.48 -20.87
N THR A 126 13.94 -17.84 -19.93
CA THR A 126 13.25 -19.15 -19.92
C THR A 126 11.77 -19.05 -20.29
N LYS A 127 11.11 -17.96 -19.95
CA LYS A 127 9.65 -17.81 -20.08
C LYS A 127 9.20 -16.39 -20.39
N THR A 128 8.00 -16.29 -20.92
CA THR A 128 7.29 -15.00 -21.06
C THR A 128 6.06 -14.99 -20.16
N TYR A 129 5.99 -14.00 -19.28
CA TYR A 129 4.88 -13.80 -18.36
C TYR A 129 4.01 -12.64 -18.83
N LYS A 130 2.70 -12.86 -18.93
CA LYS A 130 1.72 -11.81 -19.19
C LYS A 130 1.08 -11.40 -17.88
N LEU A 131 1.55 -10.29 -17.30
CA LEU A 131 1.14 -9.78 -16.00
C LEU A 131 0.09 -8.67 -16.19
N ASN A 132 -1.16 -9.07 -16.38
CA ASN A 132 -2.26 -8.16 -16.71
C ASN A 132 -3.59 -8.46 -15.97
N LYS A 133 -3.56 -9.37 -15.00
CA LYS A 133 -4.74 -9.67 -14.17
C LYS A 133 -4.99 -8.52 -13.20
N PRO A 134 -6.22 -7.96 -13.13
CA PRO A 134 -6.51 -6.88 -12.21
C PRO A 134 -6.51 -7.34 -10.75
N ILE A 135 -5.99 -6.49 -9.87
CA ILE A 135 -6.18 -6.58 -8.42
C ILE A 135 -7.43 -5.78 -8.09
N TRP A 136 -8.33 -6.39 -7.31
CA TRP A 136 -9.49 -5.72 -6.72
C TRP A 136 -9.35 -5.67 -5.22
N GLN A 137 -9.67 -4.54 -4.66
CA GLN A 137 -9.74 -4.35 -3.21
C GLN A 137 -11.06 -3.70 -2.87
N PHE A 138 -11.75 -4.26 -1.90
CA PHE A 138 -12.97 -3.73 -1.33
C PHE A 138 -12.77 -3.51 0.15
N SER A 139 -13.24 -2.39 0.68
CA SER A 139 -13.34 -2.18 2.11
C SER A 139 -14.76 -1.69 2.46
N PHE A 140 -15.26 -2.16 3.58
CA PHE A 140 -16.54 -1.76 4.10
C PHE A 140 -16.41 -1.54 5.60
N ASN A 141 -16.35 -0.26 5.98
CA ASN A 141 -16.23 0.17 7.34
C ASN A 141 -17.58 0.72 7.80
N ASN A 142 -17.98 0.39 9.01
CA ASN A 142 -19.23 0.83 9.59
C ASN A 142 -18.98 1.40 10.98
N SER A 143 -19.59 2.52 11.25
CA SER A 143 -19.57 3.15 12.56
C SER A 143 -20.99 3.44 13.00
N PHE A 144 -21.34 3.02 14.22
CA PHE A 144 -22.65 3.24 14.84
C PHE A 144 -22.44 4.01 16.13
N ASP A 145 -22.83 5.27 16.14
CA ASP A 145 -22.81 6.11 17.35
C ASP A 145 -24.18 6.07 18.03
N PHE A 146 -24.29 5.26 19.07
CA PHE A 146 -25.55 5.11 19.84
C PHE A 146 -25.76 6.26 20.87
N GLY A 147 -24.88 7.24 20.88
CA GLY A 147 -24.88 8.30 21.86
C GLY A 147 -24.40 7.86 23.25
N LYS A 148 -24.41 8.79 24.19
CA LYS A 148 -23.95 8.56 25.58
C LYS A 148 -22.57 7.88 25.68
N GLY A 149 -21.72 8.07 24.67
CA GLY A 149 -20.36 7.52 24.59
C GLY A 149 -20.26 6.05 24.16
N TRP A 150 -21.31 5.46 23.56
CA TRP A 150 -21.26 4.14 22.95
C TRP A 150 -20.98 4.23 21.45
N LEU A 151 -19.90 3.60 21.02
CA LEU A 151 -19.50 3.51 19.61
C LEU A 151 -19.18 2.06 19.25
N LEU A 152 -19.91 1.52 18.27
CA LEU A 152 -19.61 0.24 17.64
C LEU A 152 -18.96 0.51 16.28
N SER A 153 -17.82 -0.12 16.00
CA SER A 153 -17.17 -0.04 14.69
C SER A 153 -16.90 -1.44 14.16
N MET A 154 -17.15 -1.61 12.86
CA MET A 154 -16.79 -2.80 12.11
C MET A 154 -15.95 -2.36 10.91
N GLU A 155 -14.74 -2.91 10.80
CA GLU A 155 -13.81 -2.67 9.71
C GLU A 155 -13.66 -3.96 8.93
N SER A 156 -13.83 -3.93 7.62
CA SER A 156 -13.63 -5.11 6.79
C SER A 156 -12.97 -4.76 5.48
N TYR A 157 -12.13 -5.66 4.98
CA TYR A 157 -11.56 -5.55 3.65
C TYR A 157 -11.46 -6.92 2.98
N TYR A 158 -11.40 -6.90 1.66
CA TYR A 158 -11.13 -8.06 0.83
C TYR A 158 -10.26 -7.66 -0.36
N ILE A 159 -9.19 -8.39 -0.60
CA ILE A 159 -8.27 -8.22 -1.73
C ILE A 159 -8.32 -9.48 -2.58
N LYS A 160 -8.72 -9.32 -3.84
CA LYS A 160 -8.67 -10.39 -4.84
C LYS A 160 -7.29 -10.41 -5.50
N ARG A 161 -6.72 -11.59 -5.61
CA ARG A 161 -5.44 -11.83 -6.29
C ARG A 161 -5.39 -11.24 -7.70
N GLY A 162 -4.21 -10.77 -8.12
CA GLY A 162 -3.95 -10.19 -9.43
C GLY A 162 -2.47 -9.87 -9.59
N ASP A 163 -2.10 -9.15 -10.63
CA ASP A 163 -0.70 -8.90 -10.98
C ASP A 163 -0.28 -7.48 -10.61
N ALA A 164 0.93 -7.34 -10.07
CA ALA A 164 1.55 -6.06 -9.71
C ALA A 164 3.04 -6.04 -10.04
N GLU A 165 3.47 -5.06 -10.82
CA GLU A 165 4.85 -4.95 -11.32
C GLU A 165 5.34 -6.27 -11.94
N ILE A 166 6.46 -6.80 -11.48
CA ILE A 166 7.04 -8.07 -11.96
C ILE A 166 6.50 -9.29 -11.21
N GLY A 167 5.35 -9.20 -10.57
CA GLY A 167 4.83 -10.29 -9.76
C GLY A 167 3.32 -10.36 -9.69
N SER A 168 2.83 -11.24 -8.86
CA SER A 168 1.41 -11.47 -8.64
C SER A 168 1.10 -11.67 -7.17
N VAL A 169 -0.03 -11.14 -6.72
CA VAL A 169 -0.65 -11.53 -5.44
C VAL A 169 -1.32 -12.89 -5.66
N VAL A 170 -0.84 -13.94 -4.99
CA VAL A 170 -1.26 -15.33 -5.26
C VAL A 170 -2.40 -15.81 -4.38
N ARG A 171 -2.69 -15.12 -3.28
CA ARG A 171 -3.77 -15.44 -2.35
C ARG A 171 -4.76 -14.29 -2.24
N ASN A 172 -6.04 -14.63 -2.18
CA ASN A 172 -7.04 -13.67 -1.73
C ASN A 172 -6.84 -13.44 -0.23
N SER A 173 -7.00 -12.21 0.22
CA SER A 173 -6.86 -11.82 1.62
C SER A 173 -8.06 -10.99 2.06
N GLY A 174 -8.50 -11.17 3.28
CA GLY A 174 -9.54 -10.37 3.86
C GLY A 174 -9.47 -10.37 5.38
N SER A 175 -10.10 -9.42 6.02
CA SER A 175 -10.25 -9.35 7.48
C SER A 175 -11.56 -8.69 7.84
N VAL A 176 -12.14 -9.13 8.93
CA VAL A 176 -13.25 -8.46 9.62
C VAL A 176 -12.84 -8.22 11.06
N ASP A 177 -12.81 -6.95 11.43
CA ASP A 177 -12.49 -6.48 12.77
C ASP A 177 -13.73 -5.81 13.35
N ILE A 178 -14.03 -6.06 14.63
CA ILE A 178 -15.14 -5.42 15.34
C ILE A 178 -14.59 -4.79 16.62
N SER A 179 -15.02 -3.58 16.93
CA SER A 179 -14.70 -2.95 18.20
C SER A 179 -15.91 -2.24 18.81
N LEU A 180 -16.06 -2.38 20.13
CA LEU A 180 -17.03 -1.67 20.93
C LEU A 180 -16.27 -0.75 21.88
N THR A 181 -16.56 0.53 21.83
CA THR A 181 -15.97 1.55 22.70
C THR A 181 -17.06 2.14 23.59
N LYS A 182 -16.74 2.34 24.87
CA LYS A 182 -17.55 3.09 25.82
C LYS A 182 -16.75 4.17 26.48
N SER A 183 -17.20 5.41 26.34
CA SER A 183 -16.65 6.58 27.01
C SER A 183 -17.40 6.89 28.30
N PHE A 184 -16.65 7.28 29.33
CA PHE A 184 -17.13 7.67 30.64
C PHE A 184 -16.46 9.00 31.08
N LEU A 185 -16.95 9.61 32.15
CA LEU A 185 -16.36 10.78 32.81
C LEU A 185 -16.15 11.95 31.85
N LYS A 186 -17.12 12.26 30.98
CA LYS A 186 -17.02 13.31 29.95
C LYS A 186 -15.79 13.06 29.03
N ASP A 187 -15.65 11.84 28.52
CA ASP A 187 -14.60 11.35 27.62
C ASP A 187 -13.18 11.33 28.23
N ARG A 188 -13.08 11.37 29.56
CA ARG A 188 -11.79 11.19 30.23
C ARG A 188 -11.38 9.73 30.36
N LEU A 189 -12.34 8.81 30.52
CA LEU A 189 -12.09 7.37 30.56
C LEU A 189 -12.77 6.72 29.36
N ALA A 190 -12.05 5.94 28.57
CA ALA A 190 -12.59 5.11 27.49
C ALA A 190 -12.15 3.66 27.66
N LEU A 191 -13.12 2.77 27.54
CA LEU A 191 -12.91 1.31 27.46
C LEU A 191 -13.21 0.88 26.04
N ARG A 192 -12.30 0.13 25.41
CA ARG A 192 -12.46 -0.43 24.08
C ARG A 192 -12.15 -1.92 24.10
N ILE A 193 -13.09 -2.71 23.62
CA ILE A 193 -12.88 -4.12 23.31
C ILE A 193 -12.80 -4.23 21.79
N ARG A 194 -11.75 -4.87 21.26
CA ARG A 194 -11.55 -5.10 19.83
C ARG A 194 -11.23 -6.57 19.56
N GLY A 195 -11.92 -7.16 18.62
CA GLY A 195 -11.53 -8.42 17.98
C GLY A 195 -11.04 -8.16 16.57
N THR A 196 -9.87 -8.67 16.22
CA THR A 196 -9.27 -8.55 14.88
C THR A 196 -9.29 -9.88 14.16
N ASP A 197 -9.44 -9.82 12.84
CA ASP A 197 -9.48 -10.97 11.93
C ASP A 197 -10.33 -12.13 12.47
N LEU A 198 -11.59 -11.83 12.80
CA LEU A 198 -12.50 -12.74 13.46
C LEU A 198 -12.66 -14.08 12.72
N PHE A 199 -12.55 -14.07 11.39
CA PHE A 199 -12.71 -15.25 10.54
C PHE A 199 -11.35 -15.91 10.18
N HIS A 200 -10.23 -15.34 10.64
CA HIS A 200 -8.88 -15.83 10.33
C HIS A 200 -8.61 -15.96 8.82
N THR A 201 -8.98 -14.93 8.08
CA THR A 201 -8.91 -14.89 6.62
C THR A 201 -7.82 -13.98 6.08
N ARG A 202 -7.02 -13.35 6.94
CA ARG A 202 -5.88 -12.54 6.58
C ARG A 202 -4.75 -13.42 6.08
N ASN A 203 -4.59 -13.47 4.76
CA ASN A 203 -3.55 -14.23 4.08
C ASN A 203 -2.66 -13.29 3.28
N GLU A 204 -1.37 -13.45 3.39
CA GLU A 204 -0.43 -12.72 2.56
C GLU A 204 0.38 -13.70 1.72
N GLY A 205 0.53 -13.39 0.45
CA GLY A 205 1.32 -14.21 -0.44
C GLY A 205 1.51 -13.53 -1.78
N GLY A 206 2.76 -13.53 -2.24
CA GLY A 206 3.17 -12.99 -3.52
C GLY A 206 4.12 -13.93 -4.23
N ILE A 207 4.18 -13.81 -5.54
CA ILE A 207 5.20 -14.39 -6.38
C ILE A 207 5.82 -13.27 -7.19
N SER A 208 7.13 -13.24 -7.31
CA SER A 208 7.87 -12.34 -8.18
C SER A 208 8.64 -13.14 -9.22
N TYR A 209 8.64 -12.62 -10.45
CA TYR A 209 9.29 -13.22 -11.60
C TYR A 209 10.49 -12.38 -11.99
N THR A 210 11.65 -13.00 -12.08
CA THR A 210 12.90 -12.37 -12.50
C THR A 210 13.61 -13.25 -13.51
N GLU A 211 14.81 -12.88 -13.97
CA GLU A 211 15.52 -13.61 -15.03
C GLU A 211 15.68 -15.09 -14.75
N SER A 212 16.13 -15.42 -13.54
CA SER A 212 16.50 -16.79 -13.17
C SER A 212 15.64 -17.38 -12.07
N MET A 213 14.74 -16.60 -11.46
CA MET A 213 13.98 -17.05 -10.28
C MET A 213 12.50 -16.68 -10.32
N GLU A 214 11.68 -17.64 -9.92
CA GLU A 214 10.35 -17.40 -9.39
C GLU A 214 10.43 -17.46 -7.88
N THR A 215 10.25 -16.34 -7.21
CA THR A 215 10.28 -16.30 -5.74
C THR A 215 8.86 -16.18 -5.21
N GLN A 216 8.40 -17.25 -4.55
CA GLN A 216 7.11 -17.22 -3.87
C GLN A 216 7.35 -16.99 -2.37
N GLN A 217 6.71 -15.95 -1.85
CA GLN A 217 6.68 -15.67 -0.42
C GLN A 217 5.26 -15.81 0.10
N ILE A 218 5.09 -16.60 1.14
CA ILE A 218 3.84 -16.77 1.86
C ILE A 218 4.12 -16.41 3.31
N SER A 219 3.40 -15.43 3.84
CA SER A 219 3.49 -15.02 5.24
C SER A 219 2.25 -15.49 5.99
N THR A 220 2.46 -16.23 7.05
CA THR A 220 1.43 -16.64 8.01
C THR A 220 1.79 -16.05 9.36
N TYR A 221 0.84 -15.40 9.99
CA TYR A 221 0.98 -14.82 11.32
C TYR A 221 -0.33 -14.94 12.09
N ASP A 222 -0.23 -14.92 13.40
CA ASP A 222 -1.41 -14.93 14.26
C ASP A 222 -2.10 -13.55 14.21
N SER A 223 -3.10 -13.45 13.34
CA SER A 223 -3.84 -12.22 13.08
C SER A 223 -5.09 -12.07 13.94
N ARG A 224 -5.59 -13.20 14.50
CA ARG A 224 -6.78 -13.18 15.34
C ARG A 224 -6.42 -12.81 16.76
N GLN A 225 -6.87 -11.65 17.20
CA GLN A 225 -6.58 -11.14 18.54
C GLN A 225 -7.81 -10.52 19.17
N PHE A 226 -7.91 -10.63 20.48
CA PHE A 226 -8.87 -9.90 21.30
C PHE A 226 -8.12 -8.95 22.22
N VAL A 227 -8.42 -7.67 22.12
CA VAL A 227 -7.69 -6.62 22.84
C VAL A 227 -8.67 -5.80 23.66
N LEU A 228 -8.39 -5.66 24.97
CA LEU A 228 -9.04 -4.69 25.84
C LEU A 228 -8.10 -3.49 26.02
N THR A 229 -8.59 -2.31 25.69
CA THR A 229 -7.86 -1.04 25.87
C THR A 229 -8.58 -0.18 26.85
N VAL A 230 -7.86 0.28 27.88
CA VAL A 230 -8.32 1.27 28.84
C VAL A 230 -7.53 2.54 28.64
N THR A 231 -8.20 3.63 28.32
CA THR A 231 -7.58 4.94 28.10
C THR A 231 -8.09 5.92 29.13
N TYR A 232 -7.20 6.51 29.93
CA TYR A 232 -7.54 7.57 30.87
C TYR A 232 -6.75 8.85 30.58
N LYS A 233 -7.45 9.95 30.36
CA LYS A 233 -6.85 11.26 30.06
C LYS A 233 -6.63 12.02 31.37
N PHE A 234 -5.37 12.11 31.80
CA PHE A 234 -4.97 12.95 32.91
C PHE A 234 -4.77 14.39 32.42
N ASN A 235 -5.05 15.35 33.28
CA ASN A 235 -4.66 16.76 33.12
C ASN A 235 -4.87 17.32 31.71
N THR A 236 -6.09 17.24 31.20
CA THR A 236 -6.44 17.88 29.91
C THR A 236 -6.56 19.41 30.08
N SER A 237 -5.53 20.08 30.60
CA SER A 237 -5.42 21.52 30.45
C SER A 237 -5.15 21.79 28.96
N ARG A 238 -6.07 22.44 28.27
CA ARG A 238 -5.80 22.98 26.94
C ARG A 238 -4.58 23.90 27.10
N SER A 239 -3.46 23.53 26.47
CA SER A 239 -2.34 24.43 26.37
C SER A 239 -2.85 25.74 25.77
N LYS A 240 -2.85 26.80 26.54
CA LYS A 240 -3.16 28.15 26.07
C LYS A 240 -2.08 28.73 25.16
N TYR A 241 -0.97 27.98 24.98
CA TYR A 241 0.15 28.41 24.19
C TYR A 241 -0.17 28.21 22.71
N LYS A 242 -0.60 29.26 22.04
CA LYS A 242 -0.77 29.36 20.57
C LYS A 242 0.43 30.07 19.91
N GLY A 243 1.57 30.11 20.55
CA GLY A 243 2.76 30.77 20.00
C GLY A 243 3.49 29.87 18.99
N THR A 244 3.89 30.44 17.88
CA THR A 244 4.94 29.88 17.03
C THR A 244 6.20 29.76 17.87
N GLY A 245 6.76 28.53 17.96
CA GLY A 245 8.00 28.31 18.71
C GLY A 245 9.10 29.25 18.25
N ALA A 246 9.94 29.74 19.19
CA ALA A 246 11.09 30.54 18.86
C ALA A 246 11.95 29.81 17.80
N GLY A 247 12.33 30.50 16.73
CA GLY A 247 13.14 29.97 15.65
C GLY A 247 12.40 29.39 14.46
N GLN A 248 11.06 29.47 14.38
CA GLN A 248 10.29 28.99 13.21
C GLN A 248 10.61 29.78 11.94
N ALA A 249 10.88 31.10 12.08
CA ALA A 249 11.28 31.96 10.96
C ALA A 249 12.66 31.58 10.40
N GLU A 250 13.57 31.07 11.24
CA GLU A 250 14.90 30.58 10.85
C GLU A 250 14.84 29.20 10.19
N LYS A 251 13.95 28.32 10.62
CA LYS A 251 13.75 27.00 10.00
C LYS A 251 13.16 27.08 8.60
N ASN A 252 12.40 28.13 8.31
CA ASN A 252 11.84 28.34 6.95
C ASN A 252 12.83 28.97 5.97
N ARG A 253 14.08 29.28 6.41
CA ARG A 253 15.16 29.80 5.58
C ARG A 253 16.20 28.75 5.19
N LEU A 254 16.11 27.53 5.75
CA LEU A 254 16.90 26.35 5.41
C LEU A 254 16.12 25.43 4.47
#